data_58b0108a0e0d29934959a218e96ec213
#
_entry.id   58b0108a0e0d29934959a218e96ec213
#
_cell.length_a   1.000
_cell.length_b   1.000
_cell.length_c   1.000
_cell.angle_alpha   90.00
_cell.angle_beta   90.00
_cell.angle_gamma   90.00
#
_symmetry.space_group_name_H-M   'P 1'
#
loop_
_entity.id
_entity.type
_entity.pdbx_description
1 polymer ?
#
loop_
_entity_poly.entity_id
_entity_poly.type
_entity_poly.pdbx_seq_one_letter_code
_entity_poly.pdbx_strand_id
1 'polypeptide(L)' 'MTLRVKVMPRSKKNEVSGALADGTVKVHVTAAPEKGKANEQVCEVLAAHYKVPVRAVQIVTGHGNPRKLVRIDTLPR' A
#
# COMPACT_ATOMS: atom_id res chain seq x y z
N MET A 1 -10.60 7.73 -2.75
CA MET A 1 -9.51 7.63 -3.75
C MET A 1 -9.11 6.18 -3.90
N THR A 2 -8.98 5.74 -5.11
CA THR A 2 -8.59 4.36 -5.41
C THR A 2 -7.30 4.40 -6.23
N LEU A 3 -6.32 3.56 -5.87
CA LEU A 3 -5.06 3.53 -6.59
C LEU A 3 -4.55 2.11 -6.75
N ARG A 4 -3.75 1.95 -7.79
CA ARG A 4 -3.07 0.68 -8.03
C ARG A 4 -1.73 0.74 -7.33
N VAL A 5 -1.39 -0.34 -6.64
CA VAL A 5 -0.18 -0.41 -5.86
C VAL A 5 0.60 -1.65 -6.27
N LYS A 6 1.90 -1.50 -6.47
CA LYS A 6 2.80 -2.62 -6.65
C LYS A 6 3.65 -2.73 -5.38
N VAL A 7 3.55 -3.87 -4.71
CA VAL A 7 4.25 -4.11 -3.47
C VAL A 7 5.60 -4.75 -3.74
N MET A 8 6.64 -4.20 -3.14
CA MET A 8 8.00 -4.73 -3.20
C MET A 8 8.34 -5.27 -1.81
N PRO A 9 8.09 -6.56 -1.56
CA PRO A 9 8.35 -7.14 -0.23
C PRO A 9 9.85 -7.34 0.01
N ARG A 10 10.20 -7.61 1.27
CA ARG A 10 11.59 -7.85 1.69
C ARG A 10 12.51 -6.70 1.31
N SER A 11 11.99 -5.49 1.34
CA SER A 11 12.78 -4.30 1.09
C SER A 11 13.51 -3.89 2.37
N LYS A 12 14.45 -2.97 2.24
CA LYS A 12 15.25 -2.52 3.38
C LYS A 12 14.47 -1.60 4.31
N LYS A 13 13.43 -0.94 3.81
CA LYS A 13 12.61 -0.06 4.63
C LYS A 13 11.21 0.06 4.02
N ASN A 14 10.29 0.56 4.84
CA ASN A 14 8.91 0.77 4.43
C ASN A 14 8.79 2.18 3.86
N GLU A 15 8.49 2.30 2.57
CA GLU A 15 8.36 3.60 1.93
C GLU A 15 7.60 3.53 0.62
N VAL A 16 7.10 4.67 0.20
CA VAL A 16 6.55 4.85 -1.15
C VAL A 16 7.65 5.41 -2.01
N SER A 17 7.99 4.72 -3.10
CA SER A 17 9.12 5.14 -3.95
C SER A 17 8.70 5.89 -5.20
N GLY A 18 7.42 6.22 -5.34
CA GLY A 18 6.93 6.98 -6.48
C GLY A 18 5.98 6.16 -7.34
N ALA A 19 5.61 6.71 -8.49
CA ALA A 19 4.62 6.11 -9.37
C ALA A 19 5.26 5.66 -10.68
N LEU A 20 4.73 4.55 -11.23
CA LEU A 20 5.09 4.12 -12.57
C LEU A 20 4.37 4.98 -13.61
N ALA A 21 4.77 4.82 -14.88
CA ALA A 21 4.20 5.60 -15.97
C ALA A 21 2.67 5.46 -16.09
N ASP A 22 2.14 4.30 -15.68
CA ASP A 22 0.69 4.05 -15.74
C ASP A 22 -0.06 4.51 -14.48
N GLY A 23 0.64 5.18 -13.56
CA GLY A 23 0.03 5.65 -12.32
C GLY A 23 0.09 4.68 -11.14
N THR A 24 0.63 3.47 -11.35
CA THR A 24 0.79 2.51 -10.28
C THR A 24 1.83 2.99 -9.27
N VAL A 25 1.48 2.97 -8.00
CA VAL A 25 2.36 3.44 -6.92
C VAL A 25 3.19 2.26 -6.42
N LYS A 26 4.51 2.45 -6.33
CA LYS A 26 5.40 1.41 -5.79
C LYS A 26 5.55 1.60 -4.28
N VAL A 27 5.21 0.55 -3.55
CA VAL A 27 5.29 0.54 -2.08
C VAL A 27 6.28 -0.53 -1.64
N HIS A 28 7.31 -0.11 -0.92
CA HIS A 28 8.32 -1.01 -0.37
C HIS A 28 7.94 -1.36 1.06
N VAL A 29 7.97 -2.64 1.38
CA VAL A 29 7.71 -3.12 2.74
C VAL A 29 8.81 -4.11 3.14
N THR A 30 9.13 -4.14 4.42
CA THR A 30 10.17 -5.03 4.93
C THR A 30 9.68 -6.46 5.14
N ALA A 31 8.36 -6.63 5.35
CA ALA A 31 7.78 -7.94 5.60
C ALA A 31 7.84 -8.85 4.38
N ALA A 32 7.87 -10.15 4.62
CA ALA A 32 7.70 -11.13 3.57
C ALA A 32 6.22 -11.17 3.17
N PRO A 33 5.91 -11.58 1.91
CA PRO A 33 4.52 -11.59 1.43
C PRO A 33 3.78 -12.83 1.92
N GLU A 34 3.62 -12.95 3.23
CA GLU A 34 2.95 -14.10 3.82
C GLU A 34 2.08 -13.69 5.00
N LYS A 35 1.01 -14.43 5.22
CA LYS A 35 0.10 -14.28 6.36
C LYS A 35 -0.42 -12.86 6.55
N GLY A 36 -0.57 -12.11 5.48
CA GLY A 36 -1.13 -10.77 5.54
C GLY A 36 -0.22 -9.69 6.12
N LYS A 37 0.98 -10.03 6.55
CA LYS A 37 1.88 -9.03 7.16
C LYS A 37 2.30 -7.94 6.18
N ALA A 38 2.60 -8.32 4.94
CA ALA A 38 2.93 -7.33 3.94
C ALA A 38 1.73 -6.41 3.66
N ASN A 39 0.52 -6.96 3.66
CA ASN A 39 -0.69 -6.17 3.46
C ASN A 39 -0.86 -5.13 4.56
N GLU A 40 -0.61 -5.53 5.82
CA GLU A 40 -0.68 -4.61 6.94
C GLU A 40 0.33 -3.48 6.77
N GLN A 41 1.56 -3.80 6.40
CA GLN A 41 2.59 -2.79 6.19
C GLN A 41 2.26 -1.88 5.02
N VAL A 42 1.68 -2.40 3.95
CA VAL A 42 1.23 -1.57 2.83
C VAL A 42 0.23 -0.52 3.32
N CYS A 43 -0.74 -0.93 4.12
CA CYS A 43 -1.72 0.00 4.67
C CYS A 43 -1.06 1.05 5.55
N GLU A 44 -0.13 0.65 6.41
CA GLU A 44 0.58 1.58 7.28
C GLU A 44 1.42 2.58 6.49
N VAL A 45 2.14 2.11 5.48
CA VAL A 45 2.98 2.97 4.65
C VAL A 45 2.12 3.99 3.90
N LEU A 46 1.03 3.53 3.31
CA LEU A 46 0.14 4.43 2.56
C LEU A 46 -0.55 5.42 3.48
N ALA A 47 -0.96 4.98 4.67
CA ALA A 47 -1.58 5.87 5.64
C ALA A 47 -0.63 7.00 6.03
N ALA A 48 0.62 6.68 6.29
CA ALA A 48 1.62 7.69 6.63
C ALA A 48 1.89 8.62 5.44
N HIS A 49 1.99 8.05 4.25
CA HIS A 49 2.28 8.84 3.05
C HIS A 49 1.17 9.84 2.74
N TYR A 50 -0.07 9.42 2.87
CA TYR A 50 -1.23 10.26 2.59
C TYR A 50 -1.76 10.99 3.81
N LYS A 51 -1.15 10.78 4.98
CA LYS A 51 -1.50 11.46 6.24
C LYS A 51 -2.95 11.19 6.64
N VAL A 52 -3.35 9.92 6.57
CA VAL A 52 -4.67 9.45 6.98
C VAL A 52 -4.51 8.34 8.01
N PRO A 53 -5.56 8.04 8.80
CA PRO A 53 -5.50 6.88 9.70
C PRO A 53 -5.36 5.59 8.91
N VAL A 54 -4.70 4.59 9.49
CA VAL A 54 -4.51 3.32 8.80
C VAL A 54 -5.85 2.65 8.48
N ARG A 55 -6.86 2.87 9.30
CA ARG A 55 -8.19 2.32 9.05
C ARG A 55 -8.87 2.91 7.82
N ALA A 56 -8.37 4.02 7.31
CA ALA A 56 -8.89 4.64 6.09
C ALA A 56 -8.33 3.98 4.83
N VAL A 57 -7.36 3.08 4.97
CA VAL A 57 -6.72 2.41 3.85
C VAL A 57 -7.23 0.97 3.79
N GLN A 58 -7.79 0.57 2.65
CA GLN A 58 -8.32 -0.77 2.46
C GLN A 58 -7.79 -1.38 1.17
N ILE A 59 -7.34 -2.63 1.25
CA ILE A 59 -6.97 -3.40 0.06
C ILE A 59 -8.24 -4.00 -0.48
N VAL A 60 -8.61 -3.59 -1.70
CA VAL A 60 -9.86 -4.02 -2.32
C VAL A 60 -9.69 -5.37 -3.01
N THR A 61 -8.62 -5.52 -3.79
CA THR A 61 -8.31 -6.77 -4.48
C THR A 61 -6.81 -7.02 -4.45
N GLY A 62 -6.42 -8.25 -4.72
CA GLY A 62 -5.02 -8.61 -4.84
C GLY A 62 -4.35 -8.94 -3.52
N HIS A 63 -5.09 -9.43 -2.51
CA HIS A 63 -4.53 -9.71 -1.20
C HIS A 63 -3.35 -10.69 -1.25
N GLY A 64 -3.37 -11.66 -2.15
CA GLY A 64 -2.29 -12.61 -2.30
C GLY A 64 -1.37 -12.32 -3.49
N ASN A 65 -1.36 -11.10 -3.98
CA ASN A 65 -0.72 -10.71 -5.23
C ASN A 65 0.13 -9.46 -4.99
N PRO A 66 1.32 -9.33 -5.60
CA PRO A 66 2.11 -8.10 -5.43
C PRO A 66 1.44 -6.87 -6.04
N ARG A 67 0.53 -7.04 -6.98
CA ARG A 67 -0.25 -5.93 -7.52
C ARG A 67 -1.60 -5.88 -6.81
N LYS A 68 -1.89 -4.74 -6.21
CA LYS A 68 -3.08 -4.57 -5.38
C LYS A 68 -3.87 -3.35 -5.82
N LEU A 69 -5.18 -3.43 -5.65
CA LEU A 69 -6.05 -2.26 -5.77
C LEU A 69 -6.38 -1.81 -4.35
N VAL A 70 -6.06 -0.56 -4.05
CA VAL A 70 -6.19 -0.01 -2.70
C VAL A 70 -7.13 1.18 -2.72
N ARG A 71 -8.02 1.21 -1.75
CA ARG A 71 -8.94 2.33 -1.57
C ARG A 71 -8.52 3.12 -0.35
N ILE A 72 -8.40 4.43 -0.49
CA ILE A 72 -8.07 5.32 0.61
C ILE A 72 -9.20 6.33 0.78
N ASP A 73 -9.74 6.39 1.98
CA ASP A 73 -10.78 7.36 2.33
C ASP A 73 -10.07 8.64 2.78
N THR A 74 -10.07 9.64 1.93
CA THR A 74 -9.38 10.91 2.19
C THR A 74 -10.35 12.04 2.54
N LEU A 75 -11.64 11.72 2.67
CA LEU A 75 -12.62 12.75 2.97
C LEU A 75 -12.41 13.27 4.39
N PRO A 76 -12.39 14.59 4.56
CA PRO A 76 -12.26 15.17 5.89
C PRO A 76 -13.52 14.91 6.71
N ARG A 77 -13.38 14.97 8.02
CA ARG A 77 -14.49 14.82 8.95
C ARG A 77 -14.62 16.04 9.82
#